data_59e302c77c965ba7eff9400be46fd6dd
#
_entry.id   59e302c77c965ba7eff9400be46fd6dd
#
_cell.length_a   1.000
_cell.length_b   1.000
_cell.length_c   1.000
_cell.angle_alpha   90.00
_cell.angle_beta   90.00
_cell.angle_gamma   90.00
#
_symmetry.space_group_name_H-M   'P 1'
#
loop_
_entity.id
_entity.type
_entity.pdbx_description
1 polymer ?
#
loop_
_entity_poly.entity_id
_entity_poly.type
_entity_poly.pdbx_seq_one_letter_code
_entity_poly.pdbx_strand_id
1 'polypeptide(L)'
;MSPPTENFYADWRSRFGLANALRDENHPPPERLLQAIWRHQRLQRDRLQTADGRSVRVLHPGFVSVEGGPDFRGAVIQIGDAAPRSGDVEIDLRAGGWRAHGHDRNPEFKNVLLHVVWDDVGVHALASAKLPAQLGSACPTHRRTIPQREIELQPPPPTLVIGDKLDAPIAELGLWLENDPPRDLPEKLRGQCCVALRELDEKRQGKILDAAARVRFQAKAEQFRARARHAGWEQALWEGLFRALGYKHNVWPMQNLAELRPRWLRGADPAFALQARLLGLSGLLPAELPRTQAGGDGYLRRVWDCWWRERNEFSDCTLPRAVWKFHGLRPANHPQRRLALAAHWLADKKLISKIENWSVAEISDGRAALPRGQVPQCGISPAKLVDSLRKILEVERDEFWSWHWTFRSARLKKPQPLLGDARVTDLVVNVILPWLWTRAAEGKNEKLQRAIEHRYAVWPQAEDNSILKLARQRLLGVGRSRALRSASAQQGLIQITRDFCEHSNAVCDNCRFPELVRGWSTG
;
A
#
# COMPACT_ATOMS: atom_id res chain seq x y z
N MET A 1 -33.21 13.33 4.48
CA MET A 1 -31.74 13.19 4.37
C MET A 1 -31.14 14.03 5.49
N SER A 2 -30.64 13.41 6.54
CA SER A 2 -29.84 14.15 7.53
C SER A 2 -28.51 14.50 6.85
N PRO A 3 -28.03 15.74 6.93
CA PRO A 3 -26.74 16.10 6.35
C PRO A 3 -25.65 15.21 6.96
N PRO A 4 -24.64 14.80 6.18
CA PRO A 4 -23.49 14.11 6.74
C PRO A 4 -22.95 15.00 7.86
N THR A 5 -22.77 14.45 9.05
CA THR A 5 -22.15 15.16 10.18
C THR A 5 -20.85 15.77 9.68
N GLU A 6 -20.82 17.09 9.58
CA GLU A 6 -19.67 17.85 9.10
C GLU A 6 -18.44 17.41 9.88
N ASN A 7 -17.47 16.86 9.16
CA ASN A 7 -16.20 16.47 9.77
C ASN A 7 -15.26 17.67 9.77
N PHE A 8 -15.23 18.41 10.90
CA PHE A 8 -14.41 19.61 11.06
C PHE A 8 -12.92 19.38 10.70
N TYR A 9 -12.42 18.17 10.87
CA TYR A 9 -11.04 17.85 10.48
C TYR A 9 -10.88 17.78 8.95
N ALA A 10 -11.89 17.31 8.24
CA ALA A 10 -11.90 17.37 6.78
C ALA A 10 -11.95 18.83 6.29
N ASP A 11 -12.70 19.70 6.98
CA ASP A 11 -12.72 21.14 6.69
C ASP A 11 -11.35 21.79 6.92
N TRP A 12 -10.64 21.39 7.98
CA TRP A 12 -9.27 21.86 8.20
C TRP A 12 -8.36 21.48 7.05
N ARG A 13 -8.42 20.21 6.60
CA ARG A 13 -7.64 19.76 5.45
C ARG A 13 -7.94 20.58 4.19
N SER A 14 -9.20 20.87 3.94
CA SER A 14 -9.62 21.67 2.78
C SER A 14 -9.10 23.11 2.86
N ARG A 15 -9.22 23.76 4.00
CA ARG A 15 -8.76 25.16 4.21
C ARG A 15 -7.25 25.34 4.02
N PHE A 16 -6.46 24.32 4.34
CA PHE A 16 -5.00 24.40 4.26
C PHE A 16 -4.42 23.82 2.97
N GLY A 17 -5.26 23.58 1.97
CA GLY A 17 -4.79 23.04 0.69
C GLY A 17 -4.40 21.57 0.74
N LEU A 18 -4.51 20.91 1.91
CA LEU A 18 -4.22 19.49 2.07
C LEU A 18 -5.20 18.60 1.29
N ALA A 19 -6.30 19.16 0.81
CA ALA A 19 -7.30 18.50 -0.02
C ALA A 19 -7.44 19.15 -1.41
N ASN A 20 -6.73 20.23 -1.70
CA ASN A 20 -7.04 21.13 -2.81
C ASN A 20 -5.94 21.27 -3.87
N ALA A 21 -4.91 20.42 -3.85
CA ALA A 21 -3.81 20.54 -4.82
C ALA A 21 -4.24 20.42 -6.29
N LEU A 22 -5.50 20.06 -6.58
CA LEU A 22 -5.97 19.74 -7.93
C LEU A 22 -7.38 20.28 -8.21
N ARG A 23 -7.63 21.57 -7.95
CA ARG A 23 -8.94 22.18 -8.30
C ARG A 23 -9.07 22.56 -9.77
N ASP A 24 -8.01 22.55 -10.53
CA ASP A 24 -8.03 22.95 -11.93
C ASP A 24 -7.68 21.73 -12.80
N GLU A 25 -8.68 21.16 -13.44
CA GLU A 25 -8.51 20.02 -14.37
C GLU A 25 -7.61 20.38 -15.59
N ASN A 26 -7.34 21.66 -15.80
CA ASN A 26 -6.50 22.16 -16.88
C ASN A 26 -5.02 22.32 -16.50
N HIS A 27 -4.64 22.15 -15.23
CA HIS A 27 -3.24 22.22 -14.81
C HIS A 27 -2.66 20.82 -14.63
N PRO A 28 -1.43 20.57 -15.10
CA PRO A 28 -0.77 19.32 -14.85
C PRO A 28 -0.63 19.09 -13.33
N PRO A 29 -0.79 17.86 -12.86
CA PRO A 29 -0.65 17.56 -11.45
C PRO A 29 0.78 17.84 -10.97
N PRO A 30 0.99 18.17 -9.69
CA PRO A 30 2.33 18.29 -9.17
C PRO A 30 3.08 16.94 -9.26
N GLU A 31 4.36 16.98 -9.61
CA GLU A 31 5.21 15.80 -9.80
C GLU A 31 5.18 14.85 -8.60
N ARG A 32 5.14 15.39 -7.37
CA ARG A 32 4.98 14.60 -6.14
C ARG A 32 3.74 13.72 -6.13
N LEU A 33 2.65 14.18 -6.76
CA LEU A 33 1.44 13.36 -6.89
C LEU A 33 1.66 12.23 -7.89
N LEU A 34 2.37 12.47 -8.99
CA LEU A 34 2.74 11.43 -9.94
C LEU A 34 3.64 10.37 -9.29
N GLN A 35 4.63 10.81 -8.51
CA GLN A 35 5.48 9.93 -7.72
C GLN A 35 4.65 9.08 -6.73
N ALA A 36 3.64 9.69 -6.07
CA ALA A 36 2.73 8.97 -5.19
C ALA A 36 1.82 7.99 -5.95
N ILE A 37 1.27 8.39 -7.11
CA ILE A 37 0.48 7.52 -7.99
C ILE A 37 1.32 6.31 -8.42
N TRP A 38 2.55 6.52 -8.89
CA TRP A 38 3.47 5.46 -9.26
C TRP A 38 3.81 4.56 -8.07
N ARG A 39 4.22 5.15 -6.97
CA ARG A 39 4.57 4.42 -5.74
C ARG A 39 3.45 3.51 -5.26
N HIS A 40 2.23 4.02 -5.26
CA HIS A 40 1.05 3.29 -4.79
C HIS A 40 0.36 2.51 -5.91
N GLN A 41 0.91 2.56 -7.13
CA GLN A 41 0.38 1.89 -8.31
C GLN A 41 -1.12 2.11 -8.50
N ARG A 42 -1.55 3.40 -8.37
CA ARG A 42 -2.94 3.82 -8.56
C ARG A 42 -3.25 3.97 -10.05
N LEU A 43 -3.00 2.88 -10.79
CA LEU A 43 -3.05 2.78 -12.24
C LEU A 43 -3.91 1.57 -12.65
N GLN A 44 -4.50 1.64 -13.83
CA GLN A 44 -5.13 0.50 -14.50
C GLN A 44 -4.03 -0.45 -14.99
N ARG A 45 -3.49 -1.25 -14.08
CA ARG A 45 -2.23 -2.00 -14.25
C ARG A 45 -2.25 -3.02 -15.39
N ASP A 46 -3.41 -3.48 -15.78
CA ASP A 46 -3.67 -4.38 -16.91
C ASP A 46 -3.71 -3.67 -18.27
N ARG A 47 -3.71 -2.32 -18.28
CA ARG A 47 -3.78 -1.49 -19.48
C ARG A 47 -2.53 -0.65 -19.72
N LEU A 48 -1.45 -0.89 -18.95
CA LEU A 48 -0.23 -0.12 -19.10
C LEU A 48 0.51 -0.52 -20.38
N GLN A 49 0.86 0.48 -21.17
CA GLN A 49 1.63 0.33 -22.39
C GLN A 49 2.60 1.49 -22.54
N THR A 50 3.81 1.21 -23.03
CA THR A 50 4.75 2.25 -23.43
C THR A 50 4.22 3.01 -24.64
N ALA A 51 4.77 4.19 -24.90
CA ALA A 51 4.39 5.03 -26.04
C ALA A 51 4.60 4.32 -27.41
N ASP A 52 5.47 3.32 -27.48
CA ASP A 52 5.68 2.46 -28.65
C ASP A 52 4.78 1.22 -28.66
N GLY A 53 3.77 1.14 -27.80
CA GLY A 53 2.72 0.13 -27.79
C GLY A 53 3.05 -1.19 -27.08
N ARG A 54 4.25 -1.34 -26.47
CA ARG A 54 4.59 -2.55 -25.70
C ARG A 54 3.89 -2.56 -24.35
N SER A 55 3.34 -3.71 -23.95
CA SER A 55 2.73 -3.89 -22.64
C SER A 55 3.73 -3.64 -21.50
N VAL A 56 3.27 -3.06 -20.40
CA VAL A 56 4.10 -2.81 -19.20
C VAL A 56 3.47 -3.51 -18.00
N ARG A 57 4.23 -4.40 -17.37
CA ARG A 57 3.84 -5.04 -16.11
C ARG A 57 4.79 -4.64 -15.00
N VAL A 58 4.27 -3.93 -14.00
CA VAL A 58 5.04 -3.48 -12.84
C VAL A 58 4.96 -4.53 -11.76
N LEU A 59 6.03 -5.29 -11.55
CA LEU A 59 6.14 -6.31 -10.50
C LEU A 59 6.56 -5.69 -9.15
N HIS A 60 7.40 -4.65 -9.22
CA HIS A 60 7.77 -3.82 -8.09
C HIS A 60 8.03 -2.39 -8.59
N PRO A 61 7.41 -1.35 -8.02
CA PRO A 61 7.56 0.03 -8.50
C PRO A 61 8.92 0.67 -8.19
N GLY A 62 9.76 0.02 -7.41
CA GLY A 62 11.00 0.58 -6.90
C GLY A 62 10.84 1.17 -5.50
N PHE A 63 11.96 1.68 -4.99
CA PHE A 63 12.05 2.40 -3.72
C PHE A 63 12.35 3.86 -4.01
N VAL A 64 11.63 4.76 -3.36
CA VAL A 64 11.86 6.20 -3.49
C VAL A 64 13.33 6.50 -3.21
N SER A 65 13.99 7.18 -4.13
CA SER A 65 15.34 7.69 -3.93
C SER A 65 15.33 8.81 -2.90
N VAL A 66 16.31 8.81 -2.01
CA VAL A 66 16.48 9.83 -0.96
C VAL A 66 17.65 10.76 -1.30
N GLU A 67 18.61 10.23 -2.01
CA GLU A 67 19.78 10.91 -2.52
C GLU A 67 19.55 11.17 -4.01
N GLY A 68 20.06 12.19 -4.62
CA GLY A 68 19.84 12.53 -6.03
C GLY A 68 19.83 11.35 -7.02
N GLY A 69 19.55 11.58 -8.29
CA GLY A 69 19.39 10.53 -9.31
C GLY A 69 17.93 10.16 -9.53
N PRO A 70 17.62 8.99 -10.14
CA PRO A 70 16.27 8.57 -10.48
C PRO A 70 15.34 8.53 -9.28
N ASP A 71 14.07 8.89 -9.47
CA ASP A 71 13.04 8.95 -8.43
C ASP A 71 12.81 7.63 -7.70
N PHE A 72 12.87 6.52 -8.43
CA PHE A 72 12.69 5.19 -7.86
C PHE A 72 13.83 4.27 -8.29
N ARG A 73 14.48 3.63 -7.31
CA ARG A 73 15.55 2.69 -7.53
C ARG A 73 15.10 1.25 -7.30
N GLY A 74 15.64 0.31 -8.09
CA GLY A 74 15.38 -1.10 -7.95
C GLY A 74 13.93 -1.50 -8.24
N ALA A 75 13.29 -0.85 -9.19
CA ALA A 75 12.03 -1.29 -9.76
C ALA A 75 12.22 -2.64 -10.47
N VAL A 76 11.16 -3.46 -10.53
CA VAL A 76 11.15 -4.68 -11.34
C VAL A 76 9.99 -4.60 -12.32
N ILE A 77 10.33 -4.52 -13.60
CA ILE A 77 9.39 -4.22 -14.67
C ILE A 77 9.58 -5.22 -15.80
N GLN A 78 8.47 -5.66 -16.37
CA GLN A 78 8.42 -6.43 -17.61
C GLN A 78 7.83 -5.54 -18.70
N ILE A 79 8.51 -5.44 -19.85
CA ILE A 79 8.07 -4.67 -21.01
C ILE A 79 7.94 -5.63 -22.19
N GLY A 80 6.74 -5.72 -22.77
CA GLY A 80 6.41 -6.71 -23.81
C GLY A 80 6.60 -8.13 -23.30
N ASP A 81 7.06 -9.00 -24.17
CA ASP A 81 7.31 -10.41 -23.88
C ASP A 81 8.69 -10.69 -23.25
N ALA A 82 9.48 -9.63 -23.01
CA ALA A 82 10.79 -9.78 -22.40
C ALA A 82 10.69 -10.26 -20.94
N ALA A 83 11.74 -10.93 -20.44
CA ALA A 83 11.81 -11.29 -19.04
C ALA A 83 11.82 -10.03 -18.14
N PRO A 84 11.25 -10.10 -16.92
CA PRO A 84 11.29 -9.00 -15.96
C PRO A 84 12.73 -8.56 -15.68
N ARG A 85 12.98 -7.26 -15.71
CA ARG A 85 14.28 -6.64 -15.43
C ARG A 85 14.23 -5.77 -14.19
N SER A 86 15.32 -5.72 -13.44
CA SER A 86 15.49 -4.77 -12.34
C SER A 86 16.28 -3.56 -12.80
N GLY A 87 15.81 -2.37 -12.41
CA GLY A 87 16.44 -1.08 -12.71
C GLY A 87 15.70 0.06 -12.06
N ASP A 88 15.85 1.26 -12.58
CA ASP A 88 15.32 2.47 -11.98
C ASP A 88 14.17 3.06 -12.80
N VAL A 89 13.39 3.95 -12.20
CA VAL A 89 12.28 4.65 -12.85
C VAL A 89 12.41 6.14 -12.56
N GLU A 90 12.26 6.93 -13.61
CA GLU A 90 12.18 8.38 -13.54
C GLU A 90 10.76 8.84 -13.83
N ILE A 91 10.32 9.91 -13.15
CA ILE A 91 8.98 10.46 -13.28
C ILE A 91 9.06 11.94 -13.58
N ASP A 92 8.47 12.32 -14.70
CA ASP A 92 8.39 13.70 -15.14
C ASP A 92 6.93 14.06 -15.50
N LEU A 93 6.64 15.35 -15.57
CA LEU A 93 5.35 15.81 -16.10
C LEU A 93 5.21 15.57 -17.59
N ARG A 94 6.32 15.68 -18.34
CA ARG A 94 6.36 15.55 -19.80
C ARG A 94 7.57 14.78 -20.26
N ALA A 95 7.44 14.10 -21.37
CA ALA A 95 8.54 13.32 -21.96
C ALA A 95 9.80 14.17 -22.26
N GLY A 96 9.63 15.44 -22.61
CA GLY A 96 10.74 16.37 -22.82
C GLY A 96 11.59 16.65 -21.59
N GLY A 97 11.10 16.37 -20.37
CA GLY A 97 11.81 16.49 -19.10
C GLY A 97 13.12 15.71 -19.09
N TRP A 98 13.17 14.54 -19.69
CA TRP A 98 14.37 13.70 -19.79
C TRP A 98 15.62 14.46 -20.27
N ARG A 99 15.48 15.25 -21.33
CA ARG A 99 16.58 16.07 -21.86
C ARG A 99 16.70 17.42 -21.15
N ALA A 100 15.56 18.03 -20.81
CA ALA A 100 15.56 19.34 -20.16
C ALA A 100 16.27 19.31 -18.80
N HIS A 101 16.16 18.21 -18.06
CA HIS A 101 16.82 17.99 -16.77
C HIS A 101 18.22 17.38 -16.92
N GLY A 102 18.66 17.07 -18.15
CA GLY A 102 20.00 16.54 -18.42
C GLY A 102 20.21 15.07 -18.03
N HIS A 103 19.12 14.29 -17.91
CA HIS A 103 19.19 12.87 -17.55
C HIS A 103 19.93 12.05 -18.61
N ASP A 104 19.90 12.47 -19.87
CA ASP A 104 20.65 11.87 -20.98
C ASP A 104 22.18 11.98 -20.85
N ARG A 105 22.68 12.85 -19.99
CA ARG A 105 24.12 13.11 -19.75
C ARG A 105 24.57 12.68 -18.36
N ASN A 106 23.66 12.32 -17.49
CA ASN A 106 23.97 11.97 -16.11
C ASN A 106 24.14 10.46 -15.95
N PRO A 107 25.34 9.96 -15.56
CA PRO A 107 25.60 8.53 -15.38
C PRO A 107 24.68 7.84 -14.37
N GLU A 108 24.11 8.57 -13.41
CA GLU A 108 23.19 8.01 -12.42
C GLU A 108 21.91 7.48 -13.04
N PHE A 109 21.50 8.00 -14.21
CA PHE A 109 20.29 7.60 -14.93
C PHE A 109 20.50 6.43 -15.90
N LYS A 110 21.72 5.88 -15.98
CA LYS A 110 22.08 4.78 -16.90
C LYS A 110 21.22 3.52 -16.71
N ASN A 111 20.75 3.27 -15.49
CA ASN A 111 19.95 2.09 -15.16
C ASN A 111 18.44 2.33 -15.22
N VAL A 112 18.00 3.49 -15.73
CA VAL A 112 16.57 3.77 -15.87
C VAL A 112 15.97 2.88 -16.94
N LEU A 113 14.98 2.05 -16.54
CA LEU A 113 14.27 1.11 -17.41
C LEU A 113 13.01 1.72 -18.00
N LEU A 114 12.43 2.69 -17.33
CA LEU A 114 11.14 3.28 -17.69
C LEU A 114 11.11 4.75 -17.29
N HIS A 115 10.70 5.59 -18.23
CA HIS A 115 10.39 6.99 -18.00
C HIS A 115 8.86 7.14 -17.93
N VAL A 116 8.33 7.52 -16.78
CA VAL A 116 6.90 7.68 -16.54
C VAL A 116 6.53 9.16 -16.65
N VAL A 117 5.53 9.47 -17.46
CA VAL A 117 5.13 10.87 -17.70
C VAL A 117 3.62 11.03 -17.57
N TRP A 118 3.20 12.26 -17.25
CA TRP A 118 1.79 12.59 -17.17
C TRP A 118 1.12 12.63 -18.54
N ASP A 119 1.71 13.36 -19.48
CA ASP A 119 1.18 13.54 -20.83
C ASP A 119 2.21 13.15 -21.91
N ASP A 120 1.73 13.03 -23.14
CA ASP A 120 2.52 12.61 -24.29
C ASP A 120 3.27 13.78 -24.99
N VAL A 121 3.17 15.00 -24.46
CA VAL A 121 3.84 16.15 -25.04
C VAL A 121 5.35 15.94 -25.07
N GLY A 122 5.88 15.81 -26.26
CA GLY A 122 7.30 15.57 -26.50
C GLY A 122 7.71 14.12 -26.74
N VAL A 123 6.80 13.12 -26.59
CA VAL A 123 7.10 11.70 -26.85
C VAL A 123 7.58 11.49 -28.29
N HIS A 124 6.87 12.04 -29.28
CA HIS A 124 7.25 11.94 -30.70
C HIS A 124 8.57 12.66 -31.03
N ALA A 125 8.87 13.76 -30.32
CA ALA A 125 10.15 14.47 -30.50
C ALA A 125 11.34 13.65 -29.97
N LEU A 126 11.16 12.84 -28.94
CA LEU A 126 12.19 11.94 -28.42
C LEU A 126 12.45 10.76 -29.38
N ALA A 127 11.41 10.21 -29.98
CA ALA A 127 11.49 9.08 -30.91
C ALA A 127 12.11 9.48 -32.25
N SER A 128 11.93 10.73 -32.69
CA SER A 128 12.39 11.23 -34.00
C SER A 128 13.81 11.77 -34.01
N ALA A 129 14.43 11.98 -32.86
CA ALA A 129 15.78 12.52 -32.79
C ALA A 129 16.81 11.42 -33.13
N LYS A 130 17.07 11.24 -34.43
CA LYS A 130 18.29 10.58 -34.91
C LYS A 130 19.49 11.33 -34.33
N LEU A 131 20.50 10.58 -33.85
CA LEU A 131 21.80 11.14 -33.52
C LEU A 131 22.25 12.08 -34.64
N PRO A 132 22.73 13.29 -34.34
CA PRO A 132 23.24 14.17 -35.39
C PRO A 132 24.40 13.45 -36.07
N ALA A 133 24.22 13.24 -37.39
CA ALA A 133 25.32 12.82 -38.23
C ALA A 133 26.43 13.84 -38.12
N GLN A 134 27.65 13.38 -37.95
CA GLN A 134 28.87 14.19 -37.88
C GLN A 134 28.88 15.26 -38.98
N LEU A 135 28.78 16.52 -38.64
CA LEU A 135 29.13 17.62 -39.54
C LEU A 135 30.65 17.73 -39.54
N GLY A 136 31.22 17.07 -40.53
CA GLY A 136 32.59 17.39 -40.90
C GLY A 136 32.67 18.71 -41.64
N SER A 137 33.55 19.58 -41.18
CA SER A 137 34.38 20.36 -42.11
C SER A 137 35.31 21.28 -41.31
N ALA A 138 36.51 21.25 -41.70
CA ALA A 138 37.72 21.82 -41.11
C ALA A 138 37.75 23.34 -41.07
N CYS A 139 38.34 23.88 -40.01
CA CYS A 139 39.24 25.03 -40.08
C CYS A 139 40.36 24.92 -39.03
N PRO A 140 41.64 25.09 -39.38
CA PRO A 140 42.75 24.85 -38.45
C PRO A 140 43.17 26.16 -37.80
N THR A 141 42.95 26.31 -36.49
CA THR A 141 43.74 27.27 -35.71
C THR A 141 44.11 26.62 -34.35
N HIS A 142 45.40 26.62 -34.10
CA HIS A 142 46.05 26.08 -32.89
C HIS A 142 45.45 26.64 -31.61
N ARG A 143 44.77 25.78 -30.83
CA ARG A 143 44.68 25.91 -29.36
C ARG A 143 44.85 24.54 -28.73
N ARG A 144 45.65 24.47 -27.68
CA ARG A 144 45.89 23.27 -26.85
C ARG A 144 44.54 22.70 -26.42
N THR A 145 44.19 21.54 -26.93
CA THR A 145 43.01 20.78 -26.58
C THR A 145 43.25 20.04 -25.26
N ILE A 146 42.55 20.45 -24.22
CA ILE A 146 42.23 19.57 -23.07
C ILE A 146 41.34 18.46 -23.65
N PRO A 147 41.59 17.17 -23.39
CA PRO A 147 40.74 16.12 -23.91
C PRO A 147 39.31 16.26 -23.30
N GLN A 148 38.39 16.76 -24.11
CA GLN A 148 36.96 16.65 -23.78
C GLN A 148 36.65 15.16 -23.84
N ARG A 149 36.32 14.55 -22.67
CA ARG A 149 35.67 13.27 -22.65
C ARG A 149 34.37 13.42 -23.48
N GLU A 150 34.25 12.70 -24.56
CA GLU A 150 33.02 12.56 -25.30
C GLU A 150 31.96 12.06 -24.31
N ILE A 151 30.99 12.90 -23.97
CA ILE A 151 29.84 12.51 -23.17
C ILE A 151 28.96 11.70 -24.11
N GLU A 152 28.99 10.40 -23.95
CA GLU A 152 28.13 9.47 -24.67
C GLU A 152 26.69 9.71 -24.22
N LEU A 153 25.88 10.32 -25.12
CA LEU A 153 24.47 10.60 -24.85
C LEU A 153 23.69 9.29 -24.72
N GLN A 154 23.03 9.10 -23.60
CA GLN A 154 22.21 7.92 -23.36
C GLN A 154 20.89 8.03 -24.14
N PRO A 155 20.45 6.96 -24.84
CA PRO A 155 19.14 6.94 -25.47
C PRO A 155 18.05 7.05 -24.38
N PRO A 156 16.94 7.76 -24.65
CA PRO A 156 15.85 7.86 -23.70
C PRO A 156 15.26 6.46 -23.45
N PRO A 157 14.93 6.12 -22.18
CA PRO A 157 14.26 4.88 -21.87
C PRO A 157 12.84 4.83 -22.46
N PRO A 158 12.22 3.65 -22.57
CA PRO A 158 10.82 3.52 -22.93
C PRO A 158 9.94 4.43 -22.08
N THR A 159 9.01 5.14 -22.70
CA THR A 159 8.15 6.11 -22.02
C THR A 159 6.76 5.51 -21.78
N LEU A 160 6.25 5.66 -20.56
CA LEU A 160 4.88 5.29 -20.16
C LEU A 160 4.09 6.54 -19.82
N VAL A 161 3.02 6.81 -20.58
CA VAL A 161 2.07 7.90 -20.29
C VAL A 161 1.00 7.40 -19.34
N ILE A 162 0.78 8.10 -18.22
CA ILE A 162 -0.14 7.64 -17.16
C ILE A 162 -1.40 8.50 -16.97
N GLY A 163 -1.52 9.66 -17.63
CA GLY A 163 -2.64 10.58 -17.42
C GLY A 163 -4.02 9.97 -17.65
N ASP A 164 -4.16 9.10 -18.64
CA ASP A 164 -5.39 8.37 -18.99
C ASP A 164 -5.46 6.95 -18.40
N LYS A 165 -4.47 6.55 -17.63
CA LYS A 165 -4.34 5.18 -17.05
C LYS A 165 -4.59 5.13 -15.56
N LEU A 166 -5.14 6.18 -14.97
CA LEU A 166 -5.44 6.21 -13.54
C LEU A 166 -6.58 5.25 -13.18
N ASP A 167 -6.52 4.64 -12.00
CA ASP A 167 -7.57 3.76 -11.47
C ASP A 167 -8.74 4.54 -10.85
N ALA A 168 -8.56 5.84 -10.60
CA ALA A 168 -9.58 6.76 -10.12
C ALA A 168 -9.30 8.19 -10.65
N PRO A 169 -10.30 9.10 -10.63
CA PRO A 169 -10.11 10.49 -10.98
C PRO A 169 -8.95 11.13 -10.21
N ILE A 170 -8.15 11.97 -10.87
CA ILE A 170 -6.96 12.56 -10.26
C ILE A 170 -7.28 13.39 -9.02
N ALA A 171 -8.42 14.07 -8.99
CA ALA A 171 -8.90 14.80 -7.82
C ALA A 171 -9.10 13.89 -6.59
N GLU A 172 -9.63 12.68 -6.81
CA GLU A 172 -9.77 11.67 -5.76
C GLU A 172 -8.39 11.15 -5.30
N LEU A 173 -7.50 10.88 -6.26
CA LEU A 173 -6.15 10.42 -5.97
C LEU A 173 -5.35 11.45 -5.17
N GLY A 174 -5.48 12.74 -5.49
CA GLY A 174 -4.89 13.81 -4.72
C GLY A 174 -5.31 13.79 -3.26
N LEU A 175 -6.59 13.58 -2.97
CA LEU A 175 -7.10 13.46 -1.60
C LEU A 175 -6.53 12.24 -0.83
N TRP A 176 -6.19 11.16 -1.54
CA TRP A 176 -5.79 9.90 -0.90
C TRP A 176 -4.28 9.71 -0.81
N LEU A 177 -3.53 10.29 -1.75
CA LEU A 177 -2.12 9.99 -1.95
C LEU A 177 -1.18 11.10 -1.52
N GLU A 178 -1.66 12.30 -1.29
CA GLU A 178 -0.82 13.48 -1.02
C GLU A 178 0.14 13.35 0.17
N ASN A 179 0.20 12.18 0.79
CA ASN A 179 0.97 12.03 2.02
C ASN A 179 1.85 10.80 1.97
N ASP A 180 3.04 10.96 1.45
CA ASP A 180 4.13 10.00 1.60
C ASP A 180 4.70 10.02 3.04
N PRO A 181 5.16 8.87 3.58
CA PRO A 181 5.75 8.86 4.91
C PRO A 181 6.95 9.80 5.00
N PRO A 182 7.09 10.50 6.13
CA PRO A 182 8.17 11.45 6.32
C PRO A 182 9.52 10.77 6.19
N ARG A 183 10.44 11.44 5.51
CA ARG A 183 11.86 11.17 5.58
C ARG A 183 12.29 11.47 7.02
N ASP A 184 12.94 10.51 7.66
CA ASP A 184 13.54 10.52 8.99
C ASP A 184 13.38 11.82 9.82
N LEU A 185 12.23 11.90 10.51
CA LEU A 185 12.03 12.95 11.51
C LEU A 185 12.91 12.63 12.73
N PRO A 186 13.62 13.61 13.29
CA PRO A 186 14.41 13.37 14.48
C PRO A 186 13.55 12.79 15.61
N GLU A 187 13.88 11.61 16.10
CA GLU A 187 13.10 10.87 17.11
C GLU A 187 12.89 11.64 18.42
N LYS A 188 13.67 12.68 18.68
CA LYS A 188 13.76 13.36 19.97
C LYS A 188 12.92 14.63 20.11
N LEU A 189 12.32 15.16 19.06
CA LEU A 189 11.61 16.44 19.14
C LEU A 189 10.11 16.26 19.36
N ARG A 190 9.61 16.76 20.50
CA ARG A 190 8.18 16.96 20.72
C ARG A 190 7.66 18.00 19.74
N GLY A 191 6.52 17.71 19.08
CA GLY A 191 5.86 18.72 18.25
C GLY A 191 5.29 19.86 19.11
N GLN A 192 5.24 21.08 18.58
CA GLN A 192 4.60 22.23 19.22
C GLN A 192 3.11 21.98 19.53
N CYS A 193 2.46 21.13 18.74
CA CYS A 193 1.07 20.70 18.94
C CYS A 193 0.84 19.87 20.21
N CYS A 194 1.91 19.30 20.81
CA CYS A 194 1.79 18.52 22.04
C CYS A 194 1.26 19.38 23.21
N VAL A 195 1.66 20.65 23.27
CA VAL A 195 1.16 21.60 24.30
C VAL A 195 -0.33 21.85 24.07
N ALA A 196 -0.71 22.28 22.87
CA ALA A 196 -2.10 22.58 22.53
C ALA A 196 -3.04 21.38 22.73
N LEU A 197 -2.61 20.17 22.38
CA LEU A 197 -3.41 18.97 22.60
C LEU A 197 -3.54 18.59 24.07
N ARG A 198 -2.52 18.87 24.91
CA ARG A 198 -2.56 18.59 26.36
C ARG A 198 -3.46 19.56 27.14
N GLU A 199 -3.68 20.76 26.63
CA GLU A 199 -4.62 21.72 27.16
C GLU A 199 -6.08 21.26 27.02
N LEU A 200 -6.35 20.34 26.09
CA LEU A 200 -7.66 19.73 25.90
C LEU A 200 -7.93 18.60 26.90
N ASP A 201 -9.17 18.49 27.35
CA ASP A 201 -9.64 17.30 28.04
C ASP A 201 -9.62 16.05 27.15
N GLU A 202 -9.70 14.86 27.76
CA GLU A 202 -9.67 13.56 27.04
C GLU A 202 -10.79 13.45 25.99
N LYS A 203 -11.97 14.00 26.26
CA LYS A 203 -13.12 13.93 25.36
C LYS A 203 -12.88 14.75 24.09
N ARG A 204 -12.31 15.95 24.25
CA ARG A 204 -11.95 16.83 23.12
C ARG A 204 -10.79 16.26 22.33
N GLN A 205 -9.75 15.73 22.99
CA GLN A 205 -8.67 15.01 22.31
C GLN A 205 -9.23 13.83 21.48
N GLY A 206 -10.12 13.02 22.08
CA GLY A 206 -10.78 11.91 21.40
C GLY A 206 -11.54 12.35 20.15
N LYS A 207 -12.31 13.44 20.22
CA LYS A 207 -13.04 13.98 19.07
C LYS A 207 -12.13 14.35 17.90
N ILE A 208 -10.97 14.96 18.15
CA ILE A 208 -10.00 15.29 17.09
C ILE A 208 -9.44 14.01 16.46
N LEU A 209 -9.05 13.04 17.29
CA LEU A 209 -8.52 11.76 16.81
C LEU A 209 -9.57 10.99 16.00
N ASP A 210 -10.81 10.95 16.45
CA ASP A 210 -11.90 10.26 15.75
C ASP A 210 -12.24 10.93 14.42
N ALA A 211 -12.24 12.27 14.36
CA ALA A 211 -12.46 13.01 13.13
C ALA A 211 -11.35 12.75 12.09
N ALA A 212 -10.09 12.77 12.52
CA ALA A 212 -8.95 12.41 11.67
C ALA A 212 -8.97 10.93 11.24
N ALA A 213 -9.33 10.02 12.16
CA ALA A 213 -9.48 8.60 11.86
C ALA A 213 -10.54 8.34 10.81
N ARG A 214 -11.66 9.07 10.85
CA ARG A 214 -12.74 8.97 9.87
C ARG A 214 -12.27 9.35 8.48
N VAL A 215 -11.50 10.44 8.33
CA VAL A 215 -10.90 10.81 7.05
C VAL A 215 -10.03 9.68 6.50
N ARG A 216 -9.17 9.09 7.34
CA ARG A 216 -8.32 7.97 6.94
C ARG A 216 -9.11 6.71 6.57
N PHE A 217 -10.17 6.42 7.30
CA PHE A 217 -11.06 5.29 7.03
C PHE A 217 -11.75 5.45 5.68
N GLN A 218 -12.33 6.63 5.42
CA GLN A 218 -12.99 6.95 4.15
C GLN A 218 -12.02 6.86 2.97
N ALA A 219 -10.80 7.38 3.10
CA ALA A 219 -9.78 7.27 2.06
C ALA A 219 -9.47 5.79 1.69
N LYS A 220 -9.41 4.89 2.69
CA LYS A 220 -9.25 3.45 2.43
C LYS A 220 -10.48 2.84 1.77
N ALA A 221 -11.69 3.22 2.22
CA ALA A 221 -12.94 2.77 1.64
C ALA A 221 -13.05 3.14 0.16
N GLU A 222 -12.68 4.38 -0.19
CA GLU A 222 -12.66 4.84 -1.58
C GLU A 222 -11.64 4.08 -2.45
N GLN A 223 -10.51 3.66 -1.89
CA GLN A 223 -9.57 2.79 -2.61
C GLN A 223 -10.23 1.45 -3.01
N PHE A 224 -11.02 0.85 -2.10
CA PHE A 224 -11.76 -0.37 -2.42
C PHE A 224 -12.84 -0.12 -3.48
N ARG A 225 -13.55 1.00 -3.39
CA ARG A 225 -14.55 1.38 -4.41
C ARG A 225 -13.91 1.54 -5.79
N ALA A 226 -12.82 2.28 -5.88
CA ALA A 226 -12.09 2.50 -7.12
C ALA A 226 -11.64 1.16 -7.74
N ARG A 227 -11.05 0.28 -6.94
CA ARG A 227 -10.60 -1.03 -7.43
C ARG A 227 -11.75 -1.95 -7.81
N ALA A 228 -12.83 -1.97 -7.04
CA ALA A 228 -13.99 -2.81 -7.30
C ALA A 228 -14.71 -2.47 -8.61
N ARG A 229 -14.68 -1.21 -9.06
CA ARG A 229 -15.23 -0.79 -10.38
C ARG A 229 -14.58 -1.55 -11.55
N HIS A 230 -13.31 -1.90 -11.41
CA HIS A 230 -12.54 -2.57 -12.48
C HIS A 230 -12.43 -4.08 -12.29
N ALA A 231 -12.25 -4.53 -11.06
CA ALA A 231 -11.95 -5.93 -10.76
C ALA A 231 -13.08 -6.69 -10.04
N GLY A 232 -14.11 -5.98 -9.59
CA GLY A 232 -15.17 -6.54 -8.76
C GLY A 232 -14.82 -6.58 -7.26
N TRP A 233 -15.85 -6.69 -6.43
CA TRP A 233 -15.74 -6.60 -4.97
C TRP A 233 -14.91 -7.71 -4.34
N GLU A 234 -15.10 -8.94 -4.81
CA GLU A 234 -14.34 -10.08 -4.30
C GLU A 234 -12.84 -9.93 -4.57
N GLN A 235 -12.49 -9.58 -5.81
CA GLN A 235 -11.10 -9.40 -6.21
C GLN A 235 -10.44 -8.26 -5.43
N ALA A 236 -11.13 -7.13 -5.25
CA ALA A 236 -10.63 -6.02 -4.47
C ALA A 236 -10.34 -6.41 -3.00
N LEU A 237 -11.18 -7.26 -2.39
CA LEU A 237 -10.93 -7.79 -1.04
C LEU A 237 -9.68 -8.68 -1.02
N TRP A 238 -9.54 -9.60 -1.96
CA TRP A 238 -8.36 -10.48 -2.03
C TRP A 238 -7.06 -9.69 -2.19
N GLU A 239 -7.06 -8.69 -3.05
CA GLU A 239 -5.91 -7.79 -3.21
C GLU A 239 -5.58 -7.05 -1.90
N GLY A 240 -6.60 -6.56 -1.20
CA GLY A 240 -6.44 -5.94 0.12
C GLY A 240 -5.86 -6.88 1.17
N LEU A 241 -6.36 -8.13 1.25
CA LEU A 241 -5.88 -9.15 2.17
C LEU A 241 -4.41 -9.53 1.88
N PHE A 242 -4.09 -9.81 0.64
CA PHE A 242 -2.71 -10.14 0.24
C PHE A 242 -1.76 -8.96 0.49
N ARG A 243 -2.15 -7.76 0.12
CA ARG A 243 -1.38 -6.54 0.39
C ARG A 243 -1.06 -6.40 1.89
N ALA A 244 -2.04 -6.63 2.75
CA ALA A 244 -1.83 -6.59 4.20
C ALA A 244 -0.90 -7.70 4.70
N LEU A 245 -0.95 -8.91 4.11
CA LEU A 245 -0.02 -10.00 4.41
C LEU A 245 1.43 -9.67 3.99
N GLY A 246 1.64 -8.81 3.00
CA GLY A 246 2.96 -8.32 2.58
C GLY A 246 3.64 -7.42 3.62
N TYR A 247 2.87 -6.91 4.56
CA TYR A 247 3.34 -6.02 5.62
C TYR A 247 4.07 -4.78 5.08
N LYS A 248 5.27 -4.47 5.58
CA LYS A 248 6.03 -3.27 5.22
C LYS A 248 6.81 -3.43 3.91
N HIS A 249 7.38 -4.61 3.68
CA HIS A 249 8.42 -4.78 2.67
C HIS A 249 8.00 -5.62 1.45
N ASN A 250 6.94 -6.43 1.59
CA ASN A 250 6.50 -7.36 0.55
C ASN A 250 5.07 -7.08 0.08
N VAL A 251 4.63 -5.83 0.18
CA VAL A 251 3.29 -5.39 -0.26
C VAL A 251 3.08 -5.69 -1.75
N TRP A 252 4.04 -5.32 -2.58
CA TRP A 252 3.92 -5.42 -4.03
C TRP A 252 3.94 -6.85 -4.56
N PRO A 253 4.89 -7.71 -4.18
CA PRO A 253 4.84 -9.11 -4.64
C PRO A 253 3.59 -9.84 -4.16
N MET A 254 3.10 -9.58 -2.95
CA MET A 254 1.83 -10.14 -2.49
C MET A 254 0.66 -9.61 -3.30
N GLN A 255 0.59 -8.31 -3.57
CA GLN A 255 -0.47 -7.72 -4.38
C GLN A 255 -0.45 -8.26 -5.82
N ASN A 256 0.71 -8.40 -6.45
CA ASN A 256 0.85 -9.00 -7.78
C ASN A 256 0.25 -10.41 -7.83
N LEU A 257 0.53 -11.26 -6.85
CA LEU A 257 -0.06 -12.59 -6.80
C LEU A 257 -1.58 -12.53 -6.72
N ALA A 258 -2.13 -11.60 -5.94
CA ALA A 258 -3.58 -11.43 -5.83
C ALA A 258 -4.21 -10.89 -7.12
N GLU A 259 -3.58 -9.92 -7.79
CA GLU A 259 -4.04 -9.37 -9.08
C GLU A 259 -4.11 -10.45 -10.17
N LEU A 260 -3.17 -11.38 -10.14
CA LEU A 260 -3.15 -12.51 -11.06
C LEU A 260 -4.04 -13.69 -10.63
N ARG A 261 -4.73 -13.58 -9.50
CA ARG A 261 -5.61 -14.64 -8.98
C ARG A 261 -6.56 -15.22 -10.02
N PRO A 262 -7.26 -14.43 -10.85
CA PRO A 262 -8.16 -14.99 -11.87
C PRO A 262 -7.46 -15.89 -12.90
N ARG A 263 -6.15 -15.74 -13.08
CA ARG A 263 -5.38 -16.53 -14.06
C ARG A 263 -4.90 -17.86 -13.48
N TRP A 264 -4.60 -17.93 -12.19
CA TRP A 264 -4.00 -19.12 -11.56
C TRP A 264 -4.92 -19.84 -10.56
N LEU A 265 -6.01 -19.24 -10.10
CA LEU A 265 -6.96 -19.92 -9.22
C LEU A 265 -7.92 -20.76 -10.06
N ARG A 266 -7.95 -22.05 -9.80
CA ARG A 266 -8.79 -23.02 -10.50
C ARG A 266 -9.76 -23.66 -9.51
N GLY A 267 -11.04 -23.36 -9.64
CA GLY A 267 -12.09 -24.09 -8.94
C GLY A 267 -11.88 -24.26 -7.43
N ALA A 268 -12.02 -25.51 -6.96
CA ALA A 268 -11.97 -25.88 -5.55
C ALA A 268 -10.68 -26.65 -5.22
N ASP A 269 -9.55 -25.95 -5.32
CA ASP A 269 -8.29 -26.58 -4.94
C ASP A 269 -8.15 -26.69 -3.40
N PRO A 270 -7.62 -27.81 -2.88
CA PRO A 270 -7.32 -27.93 -1.46
C PRO A 270 -6.18 -27.01 -1.04
N ALA A 271 -6.14 -26.63 0.23
CA ALA A 271 -5.15 -25.70 0.78
C ALA A 271 -3.70 -26.08 0.43
N PHE A 272 -3.37 -27.38 0.45
CA PHE A 272 -2.04 -27.86 0.09
C PHE A 272 -1.66 -27.56 -1.38
N ALA A 273 -2.57 -27.80 -2.32
CA ALA A 273 -2.32 -27.49 -3.73
C ALA A 273 -2.15 -25.98 -3.96
N LEU A 274 -2.97 -25.16 -3.27
CA LEU A 274 -2.84 -23.71 -3.29
C LEU A 274 -1.53 -23.23 -2.64
N GLN A 275 -1.06 -23.88 -1.57
CA GLN A 275 0.26 -23.60 -0.99
C GLN A 275 1.37 -23.87 -2.02
N ALA A 276 1.33 -25.03 -2.68
CA ALA A 276 2.31 -25.38 -3.69
C ALA A 276 2.32 -24.36 -4.84
N ARG A 277 1.14 -24.02 -5.34
CA ARG A 277 0.97 -23.05 -6.43
C ARG A 277 1.44 -21.65 -6.04
N LEU A 278 1.01 -21.12 -4.89
CA LEU A 278 1.44 -19.78 -4.42
C LEU A 278 2.94 -19.71 -4.16
N LEU A 279 3.52 -20.75 -3.56
CA LEU A 279 4.97 -20.81 -3.32
C LEU A 279 5.76 -20.93 -4.61
N GLY A 280 5.24 -21.63 -5.62
CA GLY A 280 5.81 -21.70 -6.96
C GLY A 280 5.72 -20.36 -7.69
N LEU A 281 4.50 -19.82 -7.81
CA LEU A 281 4.24 -18.52 -8.45
C LEU A 281 5.06 -17.38 -7.82
N SER A 282 5.31 -17.46 -6.53
CA SER A 282 6.13 -16.46 -5.83
C SER A 282 7.64 -16.56 -6.11
N GLY A 283 8.10 -17.60 -6.81
CA GLY A 283 9.53 -17.88 -7.00
C GLY A 283 10.28 -18.19 -5.70
N LEU A 284 9.56 -18.59 -4.63
CA LEU A 284 10.14 -18.88 -3.31
C LEU A 284 10.46 -20.36 -3.10
N LEU A 285 10.08 -21.22 -4.03
CA LEU A 285 10.57 -22.60 -4.06
C LEU A 285 12.02 -22.65 -4.55
N PRO A 286 12.83 -23.59 -4.05
CA PRO A 286 14.18 -23.78 -4.59
C PRO A 286 14.11 -24.31 -6.02
N ALA A 287 15.07 -23.88 -6.87
CA ALA A 287 15.18 -24.36 -8.25
C ALA A 287 15.45 -25.86 -8.30
N GLU A 288 16.24 -26.36 -7.35
CA GLU A 288 16.56 -27.78 -7.18
C GLU A 288 16.30 -28.21 -5.74
N LEU A 289 15.84 -29.43 -5.57
CA LEU A 289 15.68 -30.00 -4.23
C LEU A 289 17.07 -30.34 -3.64
N PRO A 290 17.34 -29.98 -2.38
CA PRO A 290 18.56 -30.38 -1.72
C PRO A 290 18.69 -31.91 -1.70
N ARG A 291 19.88 -32.45 -2.08
CA ARG A 291 20.15 -33.89 -2.10
C ARG A 291 20.15 -34.54 -0.72
N THR A 292 20.36 -33.75 0.32
CA THR A 292 20.39 -34.20 1.72
C THR A 292 19.38 -33.40 2.52
N GLN A 293 18.19 -33.98 2.77
CA GLN A 293 17.33 -33.56 3.88
C GLN A 293 17.38 -34.63 4.97
N ALA A 294 18.40 -34.55 5.81
CA ALA A 294 18.34 -35.17 7.12
C ALA A 294 17.34 -34.34 7.97
N GLY A 295 16.13 -34.84 8.19
CA GLY A 295 15.18 -34.31 9.14
C GLY A 295 14.07 -33.39 8.67
N GLY A 296 13.84 -33.17 7.37
CA GLY A 296 12.64 -32.46 6.88
C GLY A 296 11.55 -33.47 6.55
N ASP A 297 10.40 -33.36 7.20
CA ASP A 297 9.17 -34.02 6.79
C ASP A 297 9.03 -33.80 5.29
N GLY A 298 8.86 -34.77 4.45
CA GLY A 298 8.81 -34.70 2.98
C GLY A 298 7.89 -33.60 2.38
N TYR A 299 7.51 -32.60 3.21
CA TYR A 299 6.64 -31.45 2.87
C TYR A 299 7.20 -30.63 1.70
N LEU A 300 8.47 -30.17 1.78
CA LEU A 300 9.06 -29.38 0.70
C LEU A 300 9.07 -30.16 -0.63
N ARG A 301 9.39 -31.47 -0.56
CA ARG A 301 9.36 -32.34 -1.74
C ARG A 301 7.95 -32.46 -2.33
N ARG A 302 6.94 -32.73 -1.47
CA ARG A 302 5.54 -32.82 -1.90
C ARG A 302 5.05 -31.52 -2.54
N VAL A 303 5.39 -30.35 -1.95
CA VAL A 303 5.06 -29.02 -2.48
C VAL A 303 5.75 -28.80 -3.82
N TRP A 304 7.03 -29.15 -3.90
CA TRP A 304 7.83 -29.00 -5.13
C TRP A 304 7.28 -29.90 -6.24
N ASP A 305 6.98 -31.17 -5.97
CA ASP A 305 6.42 -32.12 -6.93
C ASP A 305 5.03 -31.65 -7.42
N CYS A 306 4.21 -31.10 -6.54
CA CYS A 306 2.90 -30.53 -6.89
C CYS A 306 3.06 -29.34 -7.85
N TRP A 307 3.90 -28.37 -7.50
CA TRP A 307 4.19 -27.21 -8.36
C TRP A 307 4.84 -27.61 -9.69
N TRP A 308 5.74 -28.57 -9.69
CA TRP A 308 6.46 -28.99 -10.87
C TRP A 308 5.54 -29.47 -12.00
N ARG A 309 4.41 -30.06 -11.67
CA ARG A 309 3.40 -30.52 -12.62
C ARG A 309 2.66 -29.36 -13.31
N GLU A 310 2.48 -28.24 -12.60
CA GLU A 310 1.68 -27.10 -13.07
C GLU A 310 2.52 -25.94 -13.60
N ARG A 311 3.81 -25.89 -13.31
CA ARG A 311 4.66 -24.71 -13.51
C ARG A 311 4.65 -24.13 -14.93
N ASN A 312 4.58 -24.99 -15.95
CA ASN A 312 4.61 -24.55 -17.35
C ASN A 312 3.35 -23.77 -17.72
N GLU A 313 2.22 -24.08 -17.09
CA GLU A 313 0.94 -23.40 -17.33
C GLU A 313 0.90 -22.00 -16.74
N PHE A 314 1.75 -21.73 -15.75
CA PHE A 314 1.80 -20.46 -15.01
C PHE A 314 3.14 -19.74 -15.16
N SER A 315 3.91 -20.06 -16.18
CA SER A 315 5.24 -19.45 -16.39
C SER A 315 5.19 -17.91 -16.47
N ASP A 316 4.15 -17.37 -17.11
CA ASP A 316 3.90 -15.94 -17.27
C ASP A 316 3.35 -15.25 -16.00
N CYS A 317 2.93 -16.03 -15.01
CA CYS A 317 2.46 -15.53 -13.70
C CYS A 317 3.52 -15.61 -12.61
N THR A 318 4.66 -16.23 -12.86
CA THR A 318 5.70 -16.47 -11.85
C THR A 318 6.50 -15.20 -11.58
N LEU A 319 6.67 -14.87 -10.30
CA LEU A 319 7.44 -13.73 -9.85
C LEU A 319 8.92 -14.09 -9.66
N PRO A 320 9.85 -13.22 -10.08
CA PRO A 320 11.26 -13.42 -9.77
C PRO A 320 11.51 -13.29 -8.27
N ARG A 321 12.41 -14.13 -7.73
CA ARG A 321 12.77 -14.10 -6.30
C ARG A 321 13.28 -12.73 -5.84
N ALA A 322 13.87 -11.94 -6.74
CA ALA A 322 14.43 -10.63 -6.45
C ALA A 322 13.41 -9.59 -5.95
N VAL A 323 12.11 -9.76 -6.25
CA VAL A 323 11.07 -8.83 -5.78
C VAL A 323 10.79 -8.93 -4.27
N TRP A 324 11.29 -10.00 -3.63
CA TRP A 324 11.04 -10.28 -2.21
C TRP A 324 12.15 -9.74 -1.33
N LYS A 325 11.76 -9.08 -0.24
CA LYS A 325 12.67 -8.64 0.84
C LYS A 325 12.56 -9.58 2.03
N PHE A 326 13.72 -10.08 2.48
CA PHE A 326 13.81 -11.04 3.59
C PHE A 326 14.46 -10.45 4.84
N HIS A 327 15.24 -9.37 4.68
CA HIS A 327 15.91 -8.71 5.80
C HIS A 327 14.95 -7.85 6.63
N GLY A 328 15.18 -7.79 7.93
CA GLY A 328 14.37 -6.99 8.85
C GLY A 328 12.96 -7.52 9.10
N LEU A 329 12.66 -8.75 8.69
CA LEU A 329 11.36 -9.39 8.92
C LEU A 329 11.36 -10.15 10.25
N ARG A 330 10.27 -9.99 11.02
CA ARG A 330 9.98 -10.94 12.10
C ARG A 330 9.70 -12.31 11.49
N PRO A 331 10.20 -13.44 12.06
CA PRO A 331 10.02 -14.78 11.49
C PRO A 331 8.55 -15.11 11.16
N ALA A 332 7.62 -14.72 12.02
CA ALA A 332 6.18 -14.90 11.80
C ALA A 332 5.65 -14.19 10.54
N ASN A 333 6.33 -13.15 10.03
CA ASN A 333 5.94 -12.39 8.84
C ASN A 333 6.69 -12.83 7.57
N HIS A 334 7.41 -13.95 7.62
CA HIS A 334 8.12 -14.45 6.45
C HIS A 334 7.16 -14.73 5.29
N PRO A 335 7.47 -14.31 4.04
CA PRO A 335 6.55 -14.44 2.90
C PRO A 335 6.03 -15.85 2.68
N GLN A 336 6.88 -16.87 2.77
CA GLN A 336 6.46 -18.27 2.62
C GLN A 336 5.32 -18.66 3.55
N ARG A 337 5.43 -18.27 4.83
CA ARG A 337 4.40 -18.55 5.84
C ARG A 337 3.12 -17.75 5.59
N ARG A 338 3.24 -16.51 5.09
CA ARG A 338 2.09 -15.67 4.73
C ARG A 338 1.34 -16.19 3.50
N LEU A 339 2.06 -16.75 2.53
CA LEU A 339 1.45 -17.41 1.39
C LEU A 339 0.72 -18.71 1.79
N ALA A 340 1.27 -19.47 2.74
CA ALA A 340 0.58 -20.62 3.28
C ALA A 340 -0.74 -20.24 3.98
N LEU A 341 -0.76 -19.15 4.76
CA LEU A 341 -2.00 -18.61 5.33
C LEU A 341 -3.00 -18.21 4.24
N ALA A 342 -2.54 -17.50 3.22
CA ALA A 342 -3.39 -17.09 2.09
C ALA A 342 -3.99 -18.30 1.36
N ALA A 343 -3.23 -19.39 1.22
CA ALA A 343 -3.72 -20.64 0.61
C ALA A 343 -4.88 -21.25 1.40
N HIS A 344 -4.80 -21.26 2.72
CA HIS A 344 -5.92 -21.73 3.57
C HIS A 344 -7.16 -20.86 3.40
N TRP A 345 -6.99 -19.53 3.34
CA TRP A 345 -8.11 -18.62 3.12
C TRP A 345 -8.76 -18.80 1.75
N LEU A 346 -7.96 -19.02 0.71
CA LEU A 346 -8.46 -19.27 -0.65
C LEU A 346 -9.18 -20.61 -0.77
N ALA A 347 -8.76 -21.62 0.01
CA ALA A 347 -9.42 -22.92 0.06
C ALA A 347 -10.79 -22.85 0.76
N ASP A 348 -10.99 -21.89 1.68
CA ASP A 348 -12.29 -21.65 2.32
C ASP A 348 -13.20 -20.80 1.42
N LYS A 349 -13.95 -21.45 0.55
CA LYS A 349 -14.92 -20.80 -0.35
C LYS A 349 -15.95 -19.94 0.37
N LYS A 350 -16.18 -20.17 1.66
CA LYS A 350 -17.15 -19.43 2.47
C LYS A 350 -16.52 -18.27 3.23
N LEU A 351 -15.21 -18.03 3.11
CA LEU A 351 -14.53 -17.00 3.89
C LEU A 351 -15.18 -15.62 3.72
N ILE A 352 -15.42 -15.21 2.48
CA ILE A 352 -16.03 -13.90 2.20
C ILE A 352 -17.44 -13.82 2.78
N SER A 353 -18.26 -14.82 2.55
CA SER A 353 -19.61 -14.88 3.13
C SER A 353 -19.60 -14.91 4.66
N LYS A 354 -18.60 -15.57 5.29
CA LYS A 354 -18.41 -15.53 6.73
C LYS A 354 -18.08 -14.12 7.23
N ILE A 355 -17.23 -13.37 6.51
CA ILE A 355 -16.89 -11.98 6.81
C ILE A 355 -18.12 -11.08 6.65
N GLU A 356 -18.89 -11.26 5.58
CA GLU A 356 -20.12 -10.51 5.34
C GLU A 356 -21.18 -10.81 6.42
N ASN A 357 -21.42 -12.08 6.72
CA ASN A 357 -22.35 -12.50 7.76
C ASN A 357 -21.93 -11.98 9.14
N TRP A 358 -20.64 -11.97 9.45
CA TRP A 358 -20.14 -11.36 10.68
C TRP A 358 -20.51 -9.88 10.78
N SER A 359 -20.52 -9.15 9.68
CA SER A 359 -20.88 -7.75 9.68
C SER A 359 -22.35 -7.49 10.00
N VAL A 360 -23.23 -8.45 9.73
CA VAL A 360 -24.69 -8.34 9.87
C VAL A 360 -25.22 -9.01 11.15
N ALA A 361 -24.55 -10.06 11.64
CA ALA A 361 -25.03 -10.92 12.72
C ALA A 361 -25.41 -10.19 14.02
N GLU A 362 -24.74 -9.08 14.30
CA GLU A 362 -24.93 -8.30 15.52
C GLU A 362 -25.99 -7.19 15.40
N ILE A 363 -26.49 -6.93 14.19
CA ILE A 363 -27.57 -5.97 13.94
C ILE A 363 -28.92 -6.59 14.30
N SER A 364 -29.02 -7.91 14.26
CA SER A 364 -30.24 -8.66 14.54
C SER A 364 -30.51 -8.89 16.03
N ASP A 365 -29.49 -8.93 16.87
CA ASP A 365 -29.64 -9.18 18.32
C ASP A 365 -30.03 -7.92 19.13
N GLY A 366 -30.01 -6.76 18.52
CA GLY A 366 -30.32 -5.47 19.15
C GLY A 366 -31.82 -5.14 19.18
N ARG A 367 -32.69 -6.06 19.60
CA ARG A 367 -34.12 -5.78 19.91
C ARG A 367 -34.28 -5.09 21.27
N ALA A 368 -33.62 -3.98 21.50
CA ALA A 368 -34.06 -3.04 22.52
C ALA A 368 -34.39 -1.72 21.83
N ALA A 369 -35.64 -1.36 21.79
CA ALA A 369 -36.11 -0.04 21.37
C ALA A 369 -35.46 1.00 22.28
N LEU A 370 -34.47 1.73 21.77
CA LEU A 370 -33.80 2.82 22.50
C LEU A 370 -34.64 4.08 22.42
N PRO A 371 -34.72 4.89 23.51
CA PRO A 371 -35.34 6.21 23.51
C PRO A 371 -34.67 7.10 22.44
N ARG A 372 -35.43 7.97 21.79
CA ARG A 372 -34.95 8.93 20.80
C ARG A 372 -33.79 9.74 21.36
N GLY A 373 -32.61 9.64 20.73
CA GLY A 373 -31.41 10.45 21.05
C GLY A 373 -30.22 9.69 21.62
N GLN A 374 -30.32 8.40 21.93
CA GLN A 374 -29.17 7.59 22.34
C GLN A 374 -28.62 6.77 21.17
N VAL A 375 -27.31 6.85 20.98
CA VAL A 375 -26.58 5.99 20.03
C VAL A 375 -26.70 4.54 20.54
N PRO A 376 -27.06 3.57 19.66
CA PRO A 376 -27.13 2.17 20.07
C PRO A 376 -25.79 1.74 20.67
N GLN A 377 -25.74 1.49 21.96
CA GLN A 377 -24.63 0.76 22.56
C GLN A 377 -24.80 -0.68 22.12
N CYS A 378 -24.03 -1.09 21.11
CA CYS A 378 -23.91 -2.50 20.76
C CYS A 378 -23.35 -3.22 22.00
N GLY A 379 -24.14 -4.13 22.59
CA GLY A 379 -23.82 -4.78 23.86
C GLY A 379 -22.66 -5.77 23.81
N ILE A 380 -21.89 -5.80 22.72
CA ILE A 380 -20.77 -6.70 22.55
C ILE A 380 -19.50 -6.03 23.04
N SER A 381 -18.82 -6.69 23.96
CA SER A 381 -17.51 -6.22 24.43
C SER A 381 -16.49 -6.24 23.26
N PRO A 382 -15.56 -5.26 23.19
CA PRO A 382 -14.52 -5.22 22.16
C PRO A 382 -13.73 -6.53 22.03
N ALA A 383 -13.52 -7.25 23.14
CA ALA A 383 -12.86 -8.54 23.14
C ALA A 383 -13.65 -9.61 22.37
N LYS A 384 -14.97 -9.70 22.60
CA LYS A 384 -15.84 -10.64 21.87
C LYS A 384 -15.89 -10.32 20.38
N LEU A 385 -15.88 -9.03 20.02
CA LEU A 385 -15.87 -8.58 18.64
C LEU A 385 -14.57 -9.04 17.92
N VAL A 386 -13.42 -8.90 18.57
CA VAL A 386 -12.14 -9.39 18.05
C VAL A 386 -12.14 -10.91 17.92
N ASP A 387 -12.57 -11.62 18.97
CA ASP A 387 -12.58 -13.08 18.99
C ASP A 387 -13.48 -13.70 17.94
N SER A 388 -14.64 -13.08 17.68
CA SER A 388 -15.58 -13.58 16.66
C SER A 388 -14.98 -13.50 15.25
N LEU A 389 -14.30 -12.41 14.91
CA LEU A 389 -13.65 -12.29 13.60
C LEU A 389 -12.34 -13.06 13.53
N ARG A 390 -11.57 -13.14 14.64
CA ARG A 390 -10.37 -13.97 14.71
C ARG A 390 -10.69 -15.41 14.33
N LYS A 391 -11.75 -16.00 14.89
CA LYS A 391 -12.21 -17.37 14.57
C LYS A 391 -12.50 -17.58 13.08
N ILE A 392 -12.96 -16.54 12.37
CA ILE A 392 -13.20 -16.62 10.92
C ILE A 392 -11.89 -16.65 10.13
N LEU A 393 -10.90 -15.87 10.58
CA LEU A 393 -9.61 -15.72 9.90
C LEU A 393 -8.55 -16.73 10.35
N GLU A 394 -8.77 -17.36 11.48
CA GLU A 394 -7.84 -18.31 12.07
C GLU A 394 -7.79 -19.59 11.23
N VAL A 395 -6.60 -20.07 11.02
CA VAL A 395 -6.33 -21.40 10.47
C VAL A 395 -5.97 -22.29 11.64
N GLU A 396 -6.72 -23.36 11.85
CA GLU A 396 -6.49 -24.26 12.96
C GLU A 396 -5.02 -24.69 12.99
N ARG A 397 -4.65 -25.74 12.40
CA ARG A 397 -3.28 -26.24 12.46
C ARG A 397 -2.79 -26.67 11.08
N ASP A 398 -1.81 -25.96 10.58
CA ASP A 398 -1.10 -26.39 9.38
C ASP A 398 -0.03 -27.45 9.74
N GLU A 399 0.08 -28.52 8.93
CA GLU A 399 0.99 -29.62 9.21
C GLU A 399 2.48 -29.22 9.25
N PHE A 400 2.86 -28.21 8.44
CA PHE A 400 4.23 -27.71 8.35
C PHE A 400 4.37 -26.30 8.92
N TRP A 401 3.57 -25.35 8.47
CA TRP A 401 3.73 -23.92 8.77
C TRP A 401 3.37 -23.54 10.22
N SER A 402 2.64 -24.38 10.92
CA SER A 402 2.50 -24.17 12.36
C SER A 402 3.77 -24.50 13.13
N TRP A 403 4.69 -25.28 12.55
CA TRP A 403 5.90 -25.75 13.18
C TRP A 403 7.18 -25.13 12.63
N HIS A 404 7.12 -24.39 11.52
CA HIS A 404 8.29 -23.83 10.84
C HIS A 404 8.05 -22.38 10.46
N TRP A 405 9.10 -21.57 10.58
CA TRP A 405 9.08 -20.18 10.09
C TRP A 405 9.38 -20.08 8.60
N THR A 406 10.26 -20.95 8.10
CA THR A 406 10.70 -21.03 6.71
C THR A 406 10.97 -22.49 6.37
N PHE A 407 11.15 -22.82 5.11
CA PHE A 407 11.59 -24.15 4.70
C PHE A 407 12.91 -24.62 5.34
N ARG A 408 13.78 -23.67 5.74
CA ARG A 408 15.10 -23.95 6.32
C ARG A 408 15.14 -23.80 7.85
N SER A 409 14.07 -23.36 8.46
CA SER A 409 14.07 -23.21 9.92
C SER A 409 13.96 -24.55 10.64
N ALA A 410 14.60 -24.66 11.79
CA ALA A 410 14.35 -25.80 12.68
C ALA A 410 12.87 -25.86 13.08
N ARG A 411 12.39 -27.07 13.39
CA ARG A 411 11.05 -27.28 13.92
C ARG A 411 10.90 -26.60 15.27
N LEU A 412 9.81 -25.87 15.45
CA LEU A 412 9.48 -25.20 16.70
C LEU A 412 9.09 -26.20 17.79
N LYS A 413 9.40 -25.88 19.03
CA LYS A 413 9.03 -26.70 20.19
C LYS A 413 7.51 -26.79 20.40
N LYS A 414 6.78 -25.75 20.02
CA LYS A 414 5.31 -25.65 20.09
C LYS A 414 4.75 -25.07 18.78
N PRO A 415 3.57 -25.51 18.33
CA PRO A 415 2.97 -24.95 17.13
C PRO A 415 2.61 -23.48 17.36
N GLN A 416 2.77 -22.68 16.31
CA GLN A 416 2.43 -21.26 16.32
C GLN A 416 1.32 -20.99 15.30
N PRO A 417 0.31 -20.20 15.66
CA PRO A 417 -0.77 -19.86 14.74
C PRO A 417 -0.19 -19.13 13.52
N LEU A 418 -0.77 -19.36 12.34
CA LEU A 418 -0.34 -18.68 11.12
C LEU A 418 -0.71 -17.19 11.15
N LEU A 419 -1.75 -16.83 11.88
CA LEU A 419 -2.22 -15.45 12.08
C LEU A 419 -2.12 -15.10 13.57
N GLY A 420 -1.35 -14.09 13.91
CA GLY A 420 -1.27 -13.55 15.28
C GLY A 420 -2.28 -12.43 15.52
N ASP A 421 -2.67 -12.19 16.76
CA ASP A 421 -3.71 -11.22 17.16
C ASP A 421 -3.48 -9.81 16.63
N ALA A 422 -2.24 -9.32 16.69
CA ALA A 422 -1.90 -8.00 16.15
C ALA A 422 -2.21 -7.89 14.65
N ARG A 423 -2.12 -9.00 13.90
CA ARG A 423 -2.43 -9.03 12.48
C ARG A 423 -3.92 -9.03 12.20
N VAL A 424 -4.73 -9.61 13.05
CA VAL A 424 -6.19 -9.52 12.96
C VAL A 424 -6.61 -8.06 12.98
N THR A 425 -6.11 -7.28 13.94
CA THR A 425 -6.39 -5.84 14.04
C THR A 425 -5.96 -5.09 12.79
N ASP A 426 -4.76 -5.36 12.25
CA ASP A 426 -4.28 -4.72 11.01
C ASP A 426 -5.21 -5.03 9.81
N LEU A 427 -5.62 -6.28 9.65
CA LEU A 427 -6.52 -6.70 8.57
C LEU A 427 -7.89 -6.04 8.71
N VAL A 428 -8.43 -5.99 9.91
CA VAL A 428 -9.75 -5.43 10.17
C VAL A 428 -9.79 -3.95 9.88
N VAL A 429 -8.88 -3.20 10.47
CA VAL A 429 -8.88 -1.73 10.42
C VAL A 429 -8.48 -1.20 9.05
N ASN A 430 -7.64 -1.94 8.32
CA ASN A 430 -7.11 -1.46 7.05
C ASN A 430 -7.77 -2.09 5.82
N VAL A 431 -8.46 -3.23 5.97
CA VAL A 431 -9.01 -3.99 4.84
C VAL A 431 -10.49 -4.30 5.04
N ILE A 432 -10.83 -5.08 6.07
CA ILE A 432 -12.16 -5.69 6.19
C ILE A 432 -13.25 -4.64 6.44
N LEU A 433 -13.08 -3.79 7.46
CA LEU A 433 -14.08 -2.76 7.79
C LEU A 433 -14.22 -1.70 6.68
N PRO A 434 -13.14 -1.15 6.07
CA PRO A 434 -13.27 -0.24 4.93
C PRO A 434 -13.98 -0.89 3.73
N TRP A 435 -13.67 -2.14 3.40
CA TRP A 435 -14.30 -2.87 2.32
C TRP A 435 -15.80 -3.11 2.58
N LEU A 436 -16.19 -3.58 3.77
CA LEU A 436 -17.57 -3.79 4.17
C LEU A 436 -18.38 -2.49 4.16
N TRP A 437 -17.79 -1.40 4.66
CA TRP A 437 -18.42 -0.09 4.71
C TRP A 437 -18.75 0.43 3.30
N THR A 438 -17.80 0.30 2.39
CA THR A 438 -17.99 0.74 1.00
C THR A 438 -19.05 -0.07 0.28
N ARG A 439 -19.09 -1.40 0.51
CA ARG A 439 -20.17 -2.24 -0.04
C ARG A 439 -21.53 -1.87 0.53
N ALA A 440 -21.61 -1.58 1.83
CA ALA A 440 -22.85 -1.11 2.44
C ALA A 440 -23.30 0.24 1.85
N ALA A 441 -22.34 1.13 1.54
CA ALA A 441 -22.61 2.41 0.88
C ALA A 441 -23.18 2.22 -0.53
N GLU A 442 -22.58 1.37 -1.34
CA GLU A 442 -23.07 1.04 -2.68
C GLU A 442 -24.46 0.40 -2.64
N GLY A 443 -24.71 -0.46 -1.67
CA GLY A 443 -26.02 -1.07 -1.40
C GLY A 443 -27.02 -0.14 -0.71
N LYS A 444 -26.69 1.14 -0.49
CA LYS A 444 -27.51 2.14 0.21
C LYS A 444 -28.00 1.66 1.59
N ASN A 445 -27.22 0.80 2.26
CA ASN A 445 -27.55 0.25 3.58
C ASN A 445 -26.89 1.10 4.70
N GLU A 446 -27.52 2.24 4.99
CA GLU A 446 -27.04 3.17 6.03
C GLU A 446 -26.95 2.52 7.43
N LYS A 447 -27.85 1.59 7.75
CA LYS A 447 -27.83 0.90 9.05
C LYS A 447 -26.54 0.08 9.20
N LEU A 448 -26.18 -0.64 8.16
CA LEU A 448 -24.94 -1.42 8.14
C LEU A 448 -23.71 -0.52 8.14
N GLN A 449 -23.72 0.59 7.40
CA GLN A 449 -22.62 1.55 7.41
C GLN A 449 -22.34 2.07 8.84
N ARG A 450 -23.39 2.52 9.55
CA ARG A 450 -23.26 3.01 10.93
C ARG A 450 -22.77 1.93 11.89
N ALA A 451 -23.22 0.68 11.71
CA ALA A 451 -22.74 -0.44 12.52
C ALA A 451 -21.24 -0.73 12.26
N ILE A 452 -20.77 -0.63 11.02
CA ILE A 452 -19.35 -0.81 10.67
C ILE A 452 -18.51 0.35 11.23
N GLU A 453 -18.97 1.59 11.12
CA GLU A 453 -18.32 2.76 11.73
C GLU A 453 -18.19 2.61 13.25
N HIS A 454 -19.23 2.12 13.90
CA HIS A 454 -19.20 1.84 15.33
C HIS A 454 -18.14 0.77 15.67
N ARG A 455 -18.11 -0.35 14.93
CA ARG A 455 -17.08 -1.39 15.12
C ARG A 455 -15.66 -0.83 14.94
N TYR A 456 -15.46 0.03 13.94
CA TYR A 456 -14.18 0.70 13.74
C TYR A 456 -13.78 1.57 14.94
N ALA A 457 -14.72 2.34 15.49
CA ALA A 457 -14.48 3.22 16.63
C ALA A 457 -14.14 2.46 17.92
N VAL A 458 -14.80 1.31 18.17
CA VAL A 458 -14.60 0.51 19.39
C VAL A 458 -13.52 -0.57 19.25
N TRP A 459 -12.94 -0.76 18.05
CA TRP A 459 -11.93 -1.80 17.85
C TRP A 459 -10.71 -1.55 18.74
N PRO A 460 -10.22 -2.58 19.48
CA PRO A 460 -9.10 -2.40 20.39
C PRO A 460 -7.83 -1.92 19.68
N GLN A 461 -6.99 -1.24 20.43
CA GLN A 461 -5.73 -0.73 19.92
C GLN A 461 -4.84 -1.83 19.34
N ALA A 462 -4.14 -1.50 18.24
CA ALA A 462 -3.09 -2.33 17.65
C ALA A 462 -1.78 -2.22 18.44
N GLU A 463 -0.84 -3.13 18.18
CA GLU A 463 0.54 -2.97 18.64
C GLU A 463 1.17 -1.71 18.05
N ASP A 464 1.97 -1.02 18.84
CA ASP A 464 2.70 0.16 18.39
C ASP A 464 3.77 -0.21 17.36
N ASN A 465 3.63 0.33 16.17
CA ASN A 465 4.68 0.35 15.16
C ASN A 465 5.55 1.62 15.27
N SER A 466 6.63 1.71 14.50
CA SER A 466 7.55 2.86 14.52
C SER A 466 6.84 4.18 14.21
N ILE A 467 5.94 4.19 13.22
CA ILE A 467 5.17 5.38 12.82
C ILE A 467 4.25 5.83 13.95
N LEU A 468 3.56 4.90 14.59
CA LEU A 468 2.65 5.21 15.69
C LEU A 468 3.40 5.69 16.94
N LYS A 469 4.57 5.10 17.23
CA LYS A 469 5.44 5.58 18.31
C LYS A 469 5.88 7.03 18.09
N LEU A 470 6.32 7.34 16.86
CA LEU A 470 6.70 8.69 16.47
C LEU A 470 5.52 9.66 16.55
N ALA A 471 4.36 9.29 15.98
CA ALA A 471 3.16 10.09 16.02
C ALA A 471 2.73 10.40 17.47
N ARG A 472 2.75 9.38 18.35
CA ARG A 472 2.44 9.55 19.77
C ARG A 472 3.41 10.50 20.45
N GLN A 473 4.72 10.31 20.26
CA GLN A 473 5.74 11.15 20.86
C GLN A 473 5.61 12.61 20.44
N ARG A 474 5.32 12.86 19.16
CA ARG A 474 5.17 14.23 18.64
C ARG A 474 3.90 14.91 19.08
N LEU A 475 2.77 14.21 18.97
CA LEU A 475 1.45 14.80 19.20
C LEU A 475 1.04 14.78 20.68
N LEU A 476 1.39 13.75 21.43
CA LEU A 476 0.96 13.55 22.82
C LEU A 476 2.12 13.59 23.82
N GLY A 477 3.37 13.52 23.33
CA GLY A 477 4.56 13.51 24.18
C GLY A 477 4.79 12.19 24.92
N VAL A 478 5.66 12.22 25.94
CA VAL A 478 5.98 11.05 26.76
C VAL A 478 4.89 10.86 27.81
N GLY A 479 4.20 9.74 27.76
CA GLY A 479 3.15 9.36 28.71
C GLY A 479 2.05 8.51 28.05
N ARG A 480 1.27 7.82 28.90
CA ARG A 480 0.08 7.11 28.42
C ARG A 480 -1.08 8.11 28.31
N SER A 481 -1.53 8.39 27.10
CA SER A 481 -2.77 9.12 26.90
C SER A 481 -3.94 8.16 26.94
N ARG A 482 -4.94 8.47 27.78
CA ARG A 482 -6.19 7.70 27.84
C ARG A 482 -7.04 7.85 26.58
N ALA A 483 -6.78 8.88 25.76
CA ALA A 483 -7.45 9.06 24.47
C ALA A 483 -7.09 7.98 23.42
N LEU A 484 -6.02 7.20 23.64
CA LEU A 484 -5.57 6.15 22.70
C LEU A 484 -6.02 4.76 23.12
N ARG A 485 -7.32 4.56 23.33
CA ARG A 485 -7.86 3.25 23.74
C ARG A 485 -8.32 2.37 22.57
N SER A 486 -8.44 2.92 21.38
CA SER A 486 -8.93 2.22 20.19
C SER A 486 -7.94 2.26 19.04
N ALA A 487 -8.08 1.32 18.11
CA ALA A 487 -7.32 1.33 16.87
C ALA A 487 -7.69 2.54 16.00
N SER A 488 -8.94 3.02 16.04
CA SER A 488 -9.35 4.24 15.33
C SER A 488 -8.58 5.46 15.83
N ALA A 489 -8.45 5.65 17.14
CA ALA A 489 -7.65 6.76 17.71
C ALA A 489 -6.18 6.70 17.25
N GLN A 490 -5.60 5.49 17.17
CA GLN A 490 -4.26 5.30 16.60
C GLN A 490 -4.20 5.68 15.12
N GLN A 491 -5.23 5.35 14.33
CA GLN A 491 -5.33 5.77 12.93
C GLN A 491 -5.48 7.28 12.79
N GLY A 492 -6.17 7.93 13.72
CA GLY A 492 -6.26 9.39 13.79
C GLY A 492 -4.92 10.06 14.03
N LEU A 493 -4.11 9.54 14.97
CA LEU A 493 -2.74 10.04 15.17
C LEU A 493 -1.89 9.93 13.91
N ILE A 494 -1.94 8.78 13.24
CA ILE A 494 -1.22 8.57 11.99
C ILE A 494 -1.70 9.55 10.93
N GLN A 495 -3.00 9.81 10.83
CA GLN A 495 -3.54 10.77 9.86
C GLN A 495 -3.06 12.20 10.15
N ILE A 496 -3.12 12.66 11.40
CA ILE A 496 -2.64 14.00 11.79
C ILE A 496 -1.16 14.16 11.48
N THR A 497 -0.34 13.15 11.82
CA THR A 497 1.09 13.18 11.51
C THR A 497 1.32 13.30 10.01
N ARG A 498 0.57 12.57 9.23
CA ARG A 498 0.61 12.58 7.78
C ARG A 498 0.26 13.96 7.20
N ASP A 499 -0.83 14.55 7.67
CA ASP A 499 -1.34 15.80 7.13
C ASP A 499 -0.48 17.01 7.52
N PHE A 500 0.12 17.01 8.71
CA PHE A 500 0.77 18.20 9.26
C PHE A 500 2.28 18.03 9.51
N CYS A 501 2.75 16.85 9.88
CA CYS A 501 4.17 16.67 10.18
C CYS A 501 5.01 16.35 8.94
N GLU A 502 4.44 15.79 7.90
CA GLU A 502 5.14 15.44 6.66
C GLU A 502 5.43 16.67 5.79
N HIS A 503 4.62 17.73 5.94
CA HIS A 503 4.77 18.97 5.18
C HIS A 503 5.66 20.03 5.85
N SER A 504 6.07 19.84 7.08
CA SER A 504 6.77 20.85 7.88
C SER A 504 8.23 20.52 8.11
N ASN A 505 9.01 20.10 7.16
CA ASN A 505 10.47 19.89 7.27
C ASN A 505 10.99 19.59 8.70
N ALA A 506 10.29 18.78 9.46
CA ALA A 506 10.63 18.30 10.81
C ALA A 506 10.64 19.34 11.95
N VAL A 507 10.58 20.64 11.71
CA VAL A 507 10.90 21.66 12.70
C VAL A 507 9.67 22.31 13.33
N CYS A 508 8.46 22.03 12.86
CA CYS A 508 7.19 22.63 13.31
C CYS A 508 7.08 24.17 13.14
N ASP A 509 8.04 24.82 12.50
CA ASP A 509 8.11 26.29 12.46
C ASP A 509 6.94 26.94 11.73
N ASN A 510 6.34 26.25 10.75
CA ASN A 510 5.19 26.72 9.98
C ASN A 510 3.96 25.82 10.10
N CYS A 511 3.93 24.94 11.10
CA CYS A 511 2.82 24.02 11.30
C CYS A 511 1.62 24.74 11.91
N ARG A 512 0.49 24.76 11.19
CA ARG A 512 -0.75 25.40 11.66
C ARG A 512 -1.63 24.53 12.53
N PHE A 513 -1.30 23.27 12.73
CA PHE A 513 -2.11 22.36 13.53
C PHE A 513 -2.30 22.84 14.99
N PRO A 514 -1.27 23.39 15.70
CA PRO A 514 -1.46 23.95 17.02
C PRO A 514 -2.50 25.08 17.10
N GLU A 515 -2.53 25.96 16.08
CA GLU A 515 -3.49 27.06 15.99
C GLU A 515 -4.90 26.55 15.77
N LEU A 516 -5.07 25.54 14.90
CA LEU A 516 -6.36 24.90 14.68
C LEU A 516 -6.94 24.26 15.94
N VAL A 517 -6.08 23.58 16.70
CA VAL A 517 -6.49 22.94 17.96
C VAL A 517 -6.96 24.00 18.97
N ARG A 518 -6.21 25.12 19.11
CA ARG A 518 -6.60 26.22 20.02
C ARG A 518 -7.89 26.90 19.56
N GLY A 519 -7.99 27.25 18.26
CA GLY A 519 -9.19 27.87 17.70
C GLY A 519 -10.44 27.01 17.86
N TRP A 520 -10.32 25.69 17.76
CA TRP A 520 -11.42 24.76 17.97
C TRP A 520 -11.82 24.61 19.45
N SER A 521 -10.89 24.80 20.39
CA SER A 521 -11.16 24.69 21.82
C SER A 521 -11.97 25.86 22.38
N THR A 522 -11.97 27.02 21.72
CA THR A 522 -12.63 28.25 22.11
C THR A 522 -14.04 28.43 21.55
N GLY A 523 -14.46 27.63 20.60
CA GLY A 523 -15.82 27.57 20.03
C GLY A 523 -16.58 26.36 20.54
#